data_04cc21548cbea888a9a2df00fe778e45
#
_entry.id   04cc21548cbea888a9a2df00fe778e45
#
_cell.length_a   1.000
_cell.length_b   1.000
_cell.length_c   1.000
_cell.angle_alpha   90.00
_cell.angle_beta   90.00
_cell.angle_gamma   90.00
#
_symmetry.space_group_name_H-M   'P 1'
#
loop_
_entity.id
_entity.type
_entity.pdbx_description
1 polymer ?
#
loop_
_entity_poly.entity_id
_entity_poly.type
_entity_poly.pdbx_seq_one_letter_code
_entity_poly.pdbx_strand_id
1 'polypeptide(L)'
;MIGRLGFVLFHAFMLTACTPGQYVLVDAMLPGDQSVAPPSPRFSQLVRDDAPALQVGIEALDVAGVMRRDVIRDGFETWISQDSATVTLAQGMLVATRGFGGDLMGSDVSMSAALVKDVRAGQATRFHSFLGGNDQVETRSYICTVSSRGPRSLRIGDAAFDTRLMQEDCGNPDQNFTNLYWVDPASGDIVQSRQWAGSFIGPLALRMVPK
;
A
#
# COMPACT_ATOMS: atom_id res chain seq x y z
N MET A 1 -70.28 6.97 40.06
CA MET A 1 -70.40 6.88 38.57
C MET A 1 -69.01 6.76 38.03
N ILE A 2 -68.72 5.66 37.43
CA ILE A 2 -67.38 5.07 37.21
C ILE A 2 -66.82 5.58 35.88
N GLY A 3 -65.69 6.29 35.93
CA GLY A 3 -64.94 6.72 34.76
C GLY A 3 -63.86 5.67 34.39
N ARG A 4 -63.96 5.12 33.18
CA ARG A 4 -62.98 4.16 32.62
C ARG A 4 -61.71 4.87 32.18
N LEU A 5 -60.58 4.54 32.80
CA LEU A 5 -59.24 4.90 32.31
C LEU A 5 -58.84 3.93 31.22
N GLY A 6 -58.70 4.41 29.97
CA GLY A 6 -58.16 3.66 28.87
C GLY A 6 -56.61 3.68 28.88
N PHE A 7 -56.01 2.53 29.03
CA PHE A 7 -54.56 2.34 28.99
C PHE A 7 -54.18 2.15 27.52
N VAL A 8 -53.54 3.16 26.92
CA VAL A 8 -52.94 3.07 25.57
C VAL A 8 -51.55 2.50 25.69
N LEU A 9 -51.36 1.24 25.30
CA LEU A 9 -50.04 0.60 25.17
C LEU A 9 -49.37 1.15 23.89
N PHE A 10 -48.32 1.95 24.10
CA PHE A 10 -47.44 2.41 23.03
C PHE A 10 -46.39 1.33 22.79
N HIS A 11 -46.56 0.54 21.71
CA HIS A 11 -45.55 -0.40 21.24
C HIS A 11 -44.47 0.37 20.49
N ALA A 12 -43.34 0.61 21.19
CA ALA A 12 -42.11 1.09 20.53
C ALA A 12 -41.49 -0.03 19.70
N PHE A 13 -41.63 0.05 18.39
CA PHE A 13 -40.98 -0.83 17.44
C PHE A 13 -39.50 -0.37 17.33
N MET A 14 -38.59 -1.04 18.04
CA MET A 14 -37.16 -0.84 17.87
C MET A 14 -36.74 -1.46 16.54
N LEU A 15 -36.53 -0.61 15.53
CA LEU A 15 -35.84 -0.97 14.30
C LEU A 15 -34.34 -1.10 14.61
N THR A 16 -33.87 -2.32 14.82
CA THR A 16 -32.44 -2.63 14.87
C THR A 16 -31.89 -2.65 13.44
N ALA A 17 -31.44 -1.50 12.95
CA ALA A 17 -30.65 -1.42 11.73
C ALA A 17 -29.19 -1.81 12.11
N CYS A 18 -28.84 -3.06 11.90
CA CYS A 18 -27.45 -3.52 11.99
C CYS A 18 -26.67 -2.99 10.78
N THR A 19 -25.94 -1.89 10.95
CA THR A 19 -24.91 -1.47 10.00
C THR A 19 -23.56 -2.06 10.42
N PRO A 20 -22.78 -2.65 9.48
CA PRO A 20 -21.50 -3.32 9.80
C PRO A 20 -20.47 -2.44 10.51
N GLY A 21 -20.61 -1.11 10.44
CA GLY A 21 -19.68 -0.17 11.07
C GLY A 21 -19.85 0.04 12.57
N GLN A 22 -20.94 -0.45 13.19
CA GLN A 22 -21.18 -0.24 14.62
C GLN A 22 -20.39 -1.20 15.53
N TYR A 23 -19.97 -2.35 15.01
CA TYR A 23 -19.22 -3.32 15.79
C TYR A 23 -17.79 -2.85 16.10
N VAL A 24 -17.17 -2.09 15.20
CA VAL A 24 -15.80 -1.57 15.38
C VAL A 24 -15.71 -0.55 16.53
N LEU A 25 -16.76 0.26 16.75
CA LEU A 25 -16.78 1.27 17.83
C LEU A 25 -17.05 0.65 19.21
N VAL A 26 -17.80 -0.44 19.28
CA VAL A 26 -18.11 -1.13 20.54
C VAL A 26 -16.89 -1.92 21.02
N ASP A 27 -16.16 -2.57 20.11
CA ASP A 27 -14.92 -3.30 20.44
C ASP A 27 -13.79 -2.37 20.91
N ALA A 28 -13.74 -1.13 20.40
CA ALA A 28 -12.76 -0.14 20.81
C ALA A 28 -13.04 0.45 22.22
N MET A 29 -14.26 0.30 22.75
CA MET A 29 -14.65 0.82 24.06
C MET A 29 -14.61 -0.22 25.20
N LEU A 30 -14.51 -1.49 24.88
CA LEU A 30 -14.36 -2.53 25.90
C LEU A 30 -12.86 -2.78 26.13
N PRO A 31 -12.38 -2.82 27.39
CA PRO A 31 -11.04 -3.29 27.70
C PRO A 31 -11.01 -4.80 27.50
N GLY A 32 -11.01 -5.23 26.26
CA GLY A 32 -10.87 -6.61 25.83
C GLY A 32 -9.48 -6.80 25.29
N ASP A 33 -8.94 -7.97 25.55
CA ASP A 33 -7.71 -8.52 24.99
C ASP A 33 -7.67 -8.19 23.47
N GLN A 34 -6.81 -7.27 23.05
CA GLN A 34 -6.58 -7.00 21.64
C GLN A 34 -5.81 -8.20 21.06
N SER A 35 -6.49 -9.32 20.97
CA SER A 35 -5.96 -10.49 20.27
C SER A 35 -5.76 -10.07 18.82
N VAL A 36 -4.49 -9.94 18.42
CA VAL A 36 -4.12 -9.72 17.03
C VAL A 36 -4.83 -10.80 16.21
N ALA A 37 -5.68 -10.39 15.26
CA ALA A 37 -6.40 -11.33 14.42
C ALA A 37 -5.41 -12.34 13.79
N PRO A 38 -5.77 -13.62 13.74
CA PRO A 38 -4.87 -14.63 13.17
C PRO A 38 -4.57 -14.29 11.70
N PRO A 39 -3.34 -14.58 11.23
CA PRO A 39 -2.97 -14.34 9.84
C PRO A 39 -3.94 -15.04 8.87
N SER A 40 -4.19 -14.42 7.72
CA SER A 40 -5.04 -15.02 6.69
C SER A 40 -4.52 -16.40 6.28
N PRO A 41 -5.40 -17.36 5.93
CA PRO A 41 -4.98 -18.70 5.50
C PRO A 41 -4.00 -18.68 4.32
N ARG A 42 -4.19 -17.74 3.38
CA ARG A 42 -3.32 -17.57 2.22
C ARG A 42 -1.92 -17.13 2.63
N PHE A 43 -1.81 -16.10 3.47
CA PHE A 43 -0.52 -15.65 3.98
C PHE A 43 0.21 -16.77 4.75
N SER A 44 -0.51 -17.49 5.61
CA SER A 44 0.04 -18.62 6.38
C SER A 44 0.57 -19.73 5.48
N GLN A 45 -0.09 -20.00 4.35
CA GLN A 45 0.40 -20.96 3.36
C GLN A 45 1.70 -20.45 2.72
N LEU A 46 1.75 -19.20 2.27
CA LEU A 46 2.94 -18.62 1.63
C LEU A 46 4.16 -18.58 2.57
N VAL A 47 3.92 -18.41 3.88
CA VAL A 47 4.99 -18.51 4.89
C VAL A 47 5.54 -19.94 4.97
N ARG A 48 4.66 -20.97 4.97
CA ARG A 48 5.11 -22.38 4.97
C ARG A 48 5.85 -22.78 3.70
N ASP A 49 5.44 -22.20 2.55
CA ASP A 49 6.05 -22.46 1.24
C ASP A 49 7.34 -21.65 1.03
N ASP A 50 7.82 -20.91 2.04
CA ASP A 50 8.97 -20.02 1.99
C ASP A 50 8.93 -19.06 0.78
N ALA A 51 7.74 -18.54 0.47
CA ALA A 51 7.57 -17.55 -0.59
C ALA A 51 8.44 -16.31 -0.31
N PRO A 52 8.97 -15.63 -1.35
CA PRO A 52 9.76 -14.42 -1.19
C PRO A 52 9.08 -13.39 -0.29
N ALA A 53 9.88 -12.64 0.48
CA ALA A 53 9.40 -11.68 1.44
C ALA A 53 9.76 -10.24 1.02
N LEU A 54 8.84 -9.32 1.32
CA LEU A 54 8.98 -7.88 1.13
C LEU A 54 8.66 -7.19 2.46
N GLN A 55 9.59 -6.41 2.99
CA GLN A 55 9.27 -5.49 4.08
C GLN A 55 8.54 -4.27 3.52
N VAL A 56 7.44 -3.90 4.16
CA VAL A 56 6.62 -2.74 3.78
C VAL A 56 6.42 -1.88 5.01
N GLY A 57 6.82 -0.61 4.91
CA GLY A 57 6.58 0.40 5.94
C GLY A 57 5.64 1.47 5.44
N ILE A 58 4.70 1.91 6.29
CA ILE A 58 3.82 3.06 6.05
C ILE A 58 4.36 4.20 6.91
N GLU A 59 5.11 5.13 6.28
CA GLU A 59 5.80 6.18 7.01
C GLU A 59 4.84 7.07 7.81
N ALA A 60 3.68 7.40 7.25
CA ALA A 60 2.68 8.25 7.91
C ALA A 60 2.13 7.67 9.22
N LEU A 61 2.19 6.35 9.39
CA LEU A 61 1.66 5.64 10.57
C LEU A 61 2.77 5.09 11.47
N ASP A 62 4.04 5.21 11.06
CA ASP A 62 5.20 4.62 11.75
C ASP A 62 5.01 3.11 12.01
N VAL A 63 4.46 2.40 11.03
CA VAL A 63 4.23 0.96 11.09
C VAL A 63 4.96 0.25 9.97
N ALA A 64 5.41 -0.96 10.24
CA ALA A 64 6.04 -1.81 9.23
C ALA A 64 5.64 -3.26 9.43
N GLY A 65 5.61 -4.00 8.33
CA GLY A 65 5.28 -5.42 8.31
C GLY A 65 6.01 -6.16 7.21
N VAL A 66 5.76 -7.46 7.13
CA VAL A 66 6.29 -8.32 6.08
C VAL A 66 5.13 -8.83 5.24
N MET A 67 5.28 -8.70 3.93
CA MET A 67 4.39 -9.30 2.94
C MET A 67 5.07 -10.51 2.29
N ARG A 68 4.26 -11.45 1.80
CA ARG A 68 4.73 -12.59 1.01
C ARG A 68 4.28 -12.43 -0.43
N ARG A 69 5.13 -12.83 -1.38
CA ARG A 69 4.77 -12.80 -2.80
C ARG A 69 3.71 -13.86 -3.08
N ASP A 70 2.53 -13.40 -3.46
CA ASP A 70 1.36 -14.25 -3.70
C ASP A 70 1.35 -14.77 -5.14
N VAL A 71 1.49 -13.88 -6.11
CA VAL A 71 1.42 -14.22 -7.53
C VAL A 71 2.28 -13.29 -8.38
N ILE A 72 2.81 -13.85 -9.50
CA ILE A 72 3.36 -13.09 -10.61
C ILE A 72 2.47 -13.36 -11.81
N ARG A 73 1.95 -12.29 -12.42
CA ARG A 73 1.14 -12.37 -13.64
C ARG A 73 1.46 -11.20 -14.57
N ASP A 74 1.78 -11.50 -15.81
CA ASP A 74 2.03 -10.50 -16.87
C ASP A 74 3.04 -9.41 -16.47
N GLY A 75 4.08 -9.78 -15.69
CA GLY A 75 5.11 -8.86 -15.20
C GLY A 75 4.71 -8.06 -13.95
N PHE A 76 3.52 -8.30 -13.39
CA PHE A 76 3.07 -7.73 -12.12
C PHE A 76 3.28 -8.73 -10.99
N GLU A 77 3.86 -8.27 -9.89
CA GLU A 77 4.06 -9.03 -8.66
C GLU A 77 3.09 -8.54 -7.60
N THR A 78 2.20 -9.40 -7.12
CA THR A 78 1.31 -9.09 -6.01
C THR A 78 1.86 -9.67 -4.72
N TRP A 79 1.96 -8.84 -3.70
CA TRP A 79 2.43 -9.14 -2.36
C TRP A 79 1.27 -9.00 -1.38
N ILE A 80 1.11 -9.96 -0.47
CA ILE A 80 0.01 -9.98 0.50
C ILE A 80 0.54 -9.96 1.93
N SER A 81 -0.10 -9.18 2.80
CA SER A 81 0.15 -9.13 4.25
C SER A 81 -0.69 -10.16 5.01
N GLN A 82 -0.42 -10.30 6.30
CA GLN A 82 -1.15 -11.21 7.19
C GLN A 82 -2.65 -10.87 7.30
N ASP A 83 -3.01 -9.60 7.19
CA ASP A 83 -4.37 -9.04 7.22
C ASP A 83 -5.00 -8.88 5.84
N SER A 84 -4.38 -9.50 4.82
CA SER A 84 -4.84 -9.53 3.42
C SER A 84 -4.75 -8.20 2.68
N ALA A 85 -4.06 -7.19 3.20
CA ALA A 85 -3.72 -6.03 2.40
C ALA A 85 -2.71 -6.43 1.30
N THR A 86 -2.78 -5.76 0.14
CA THR A 86 -1.89 -6.09 -0.99
C THR A 86 -1.16 -4.89 -1.56
N VAL A 87 0.07 -5.14 -1.99
CA VAL A 87 0.88 -4.23 -2.80
C VAL A 87 1.19 -4.93 -4.12
N THR A 88 0.99 -4.24 -5.23
CA THR A 88 1.36 -4.75 -6.56
C THR A 88 2.50 -3.92 -7.13
N LEU A 89 3.54 -4.59 -7.57
CA LEU A 89 4.72 -4.00 -8.19
C LEU A 89 4.83 -4.42 -9.65
N ALA A 90 5.27 -3.49 -10.50
CA ALA A 90 5.74 -3.78 -11.85
C ALA A 90 7.22 -3.38 -11.92
N GLN A 91 8.10 -4.35 -12.18
CA GLN A 91 9.55 -4.13 -12.23
C GLN A 91 10.11 -3.44 -10.95
N GLY A 92 9.55 -3.75 -9.77
CA GLY A 92 9.92 -3.15 -8.49
C GLY A 92 9.27 -1.79 -8.20
N MET A 93 8.47 -1.23 -9.13
CA MET A 93 7.77 0.03 -8.96
C MET A 93 6.31 -0.19 -8.56
N LEU A 94 5.81 0.62 -7.63
CA LEU A 94 4.45 0.52 -7.09
C LEU A 94 3.43 0.88 -8.17
N VAL A 95 2.50 -0.06 -8.43
CA VAL A 95 1.43 0.15 -9.41
C VAL A 95 0.04 0.08 -8.81
N ALA A 96 -0.15 -0.62 -7.69
CA ALA A 96 -1.44 -0.65 -7.01
C ALA A 96 -1.29 -1.01 -5.53
N THR A 97 -2.27 -0.60 -4.72
CA THR A 97 -2.47 -1.04 -3.33
C THR A 97 -3.91 -1.47 -3.11
N ARG A 98 -4.15 -2.31 -2.09
CA ARG A 98 -5.49 -2.66 -1.60
C ARG A 98 -5.45 -2.88 -0.10
N GLY A 99 -6.47 -2.39 0.60
CA GLY A 99 -6.61 -2.58 2.04
C GLY A 99 -5.90 -1.55 2.90
N PHE A 100 -5.45 -0.43 2.32
CA PHE A 100 -4.78 0.67 3.04
C PHE A 100 -5.71 1.87 3.30
N GLY A 101 -6.98 1.78 2.90
CA GLY A 101 -7.98 2.82 3.09
C GLY A 101 -8.14 3.73 1.86
N GLY A 102 -7.13 4.52 1.52
CA GLY A 102 -7.12 5.35 0.28
C GLY A 102 -6.21 4.74 -0.77
N ASP A 103 -6.65 3.67 -1.41
CA ASP A 103 -5.82 2.83 -2.25
C ASP A 103 -5.48 3.44 -3.62
N LEU A 104 -4.24 3.21 -4.05
CA LEU A 104 -3.82 3.40 -5.44
C LEU A 104 -4.45 2.30 -6.30
N MET A 105 -5.44 2.65 -7.11
CA MET A 105 -6.17 1.70 -7.96
C MET A 105 -5.31 1.16 -9.10
N GLY A 106 -4.45 2.01 -9.65
CA GLY A 106 -3.51 1.66 -10.70
C GLY A 106 -2.55 2.79 -11.00
N SER A 107 -1.37 2.46 -11.52
CA SER A 107 -0.36 3.43 -11.98
C SER A 107 0.32 2.93 -13.24
N ASP A 108 0.48 3.79 -14.22
CA ASP A 108 1.43 3.56 -15.32
C ASP A 108 2.79 4.10 -14.91
N VAL A 109 3.76 3.21 -14.84
CA VAL A 109 5.14 3.49 -14.42
C VAL A 109 6.15 3.18 -15.54
N SER A 110 5.70 2.80 -16.73
CA SER A 110 6.51 2.22 -17.79
C SER A 110 7.70 3.10 -18.19
N MET A 111 7.48 4.40 -18.39
CA MET A 111 8.54 5.35 -18.73
C MET A 111 9.54 5.55 -17.59
N SER A 112 9.05 5.70 -16.35
CA SER A 112 9.90 5.84 -15.17
C SER A 112 10.72 4.59 -14.92
N ALA A 113 10.13 3.40 -15.07
CA ALA A 113 10.81 2.12 -14.87
C ALA A 113 12.00 1.97 -15.82
N ALA A 114 11.85 2.34 -17.09
CA ALA A 114 12.93 2.27 -18.07
C ALA A 114 14.13 3.17 -17.66
N LEU A 115 13.87 4.38 -17.17
CA LEU A 115 14.92 5.30 -16.72
C LEU A 115 15.59 4.82 -15.42
N VAL A 116 14.79 4.42 -14.45
CA VAL A 116 15.28 4.02 -13.12
C VAL A 116 16.13 2.75 -13.21
N LYS A 117 15.66 1.71 -13.91
CA LYS A 117 16.37 0.44 -14.04
C LYS A 117 17.67 0.56 -14.83
N ASP A 118 17.67 1.37 -15.89
CA ASP A 118 18.88 1.65 -16.68
C ASP A 118 19.82 2.67 -16.00
N VAL A 119 19.46 3.14 -14.78
CA VAL A 119 20.22 4.15 -14.02
C VAL A 119 20.44 5.43 -14.87
N ARG A 120 19.47 5.81 -15.68
CA ARG A 120 19.52 6.98 -16.57
C ARG A 120 18.68 8.14 -16.04
N ALA A 121 19.20 9.35 -16.20
CA ALA A 121 18.42 10.57 -15.96
C ALA A 121 17.49 10.86 -17.18
N GLY A 122 16.35 11.50 -16.90
CA GLY A 122 15.41 11.86 -17.96
C GLY A 122 14.06 12.33 -17.42
N GLN A 123 13.14 12.60 -18.33
CA GLN A 123 11.75 12.91 -18.00
C GLN A 123 10.86 11.71 -18.33
N ALA A 124 9.84 11.53 -17.49
CA ALA A 124 8.82 10.51 -17.67
C ALA A 124 7.44 11.08 -17.35
N THR A 125 6.40 10.49 -17.90
CA THR A 125 5.02 10.75 -17.51
C THR A 125 4.52 9.60 -16.68
N ARG A 126 3.81 9.89 -15.57
CA ARG A 126 3.12 8.90 -14.73
C ARG A 126 1.63 9.20 -14.70
N PHE A 127 0.85 8.14 -14.58
CA PHE A 127 -0.58 8.23 -14.35
C PHE A 127 -0.94 7.43 -13.11
N HIS A 128 -1.68 8.03 -12.20
CA HIS A 128 -2.23 7.36 -11.03
C HIS A 128 -3.75 7.43 -11.08
N SER A 129 -4.40 6.32 -10.77
CA SER A 129 -5.85 6.25 -10.61
C SER A 129 -6.20 5.94 -9.17
N PHE A 130 -7.15 6.69 -8.62
CA PHE A 130 -7.69 6.54 -7.27
C PHE A 130 -9.21 6.42 -7.33
N LEU A 131 -9.80 5.80 -6.31
CA LEU A 131 -11.24 5.84 -6.12
C LEU A 131 -11.60 7.11 -5.33
N GLY A 132 -12.41 7.97 -5.93
CA GLY A 132 -12.94 9.15 -5.26
C GLY A 132 -14.05 8.80 -4.27
N GLY A 133 -14.39 9.75 -3.38
CA GLY A 133 -15.42 9.55 -2.35
C GLY A 133 -16.85 9.39 -2.88
N ASN A 134 -17.05 9.57 -4.19
CA ASN A 134 -18.32 9.39 -4.92
C ASN A 134 -18.33 8.15 -5.80
N ASP A 135 -17.47 7.15 -5.52
CA ASP A 135 -17.26 5.92 -6.28
C ASP A 135 -16.80 6.14 -7.73
N GLN A 136 -16.26 7.32 -8.04
CA GLN A 136 -15.69 7.61 -9.34
C GLN A 136 -14.18 7.43 -9.34
N VAL A 137 -13.66 6.93 -10.46
CA VAL A 137 -12.22 6.81 -10.66
C VAL A 137 -11.67 8.19 -11.06
N GLU A 138 -10.77 8.72 -10.25
CA GLU A 138 -9.96 9.88 -10.57
C GLU A 138 -8.62 9.46 -11.13
N THR A 139 -8.28 9.94 -12.32
CA THR A 139 -6.94 9.75 -12.89
C THR A 139 -6.17 11.07 -12.86
N ARG A 140 -4.97 11.01 -12.29
CA ARG A 140 -4.04 12.14 -12.22
C ARG A 140 -2.80 11.84 -13.02
N SER A 141 -2.37 12.80 -13.85
CA SER A 141 -1.12 12.74 -14.59
C SER A 141 -0.05 13.58 -13.91
N TYR A 142 1.18 13.12 -13.99
CA TYR A 142 2.35 13.80 -13.43
C TYR A 142 3.47 13.83 -14.46
N ILE A 143 4.22 14.93 -14.48
CA ILE A 143 5.52 15.00 -15.16
C ILE A 143 6.57 14.74 -14.10
N CYS A 144 7.41 13.74 -14.35
CA CYS A 144 8.45 13.29 -13.44
C CYS A 144 9.84 13.56 -14.03
N THR A 145 10.77 13.99 -13.18
CA THR A 145 12.18 14.10 -13.52
C THR A 145 12.95 13.03 -12.74
N VAL A 146 13.57 12.09 -13.45
CA VAL A 146 14.43 11.05 -12.88
C VAL A 146 15.87 11.53 -12.90
N SER A 147 16.57 11.39 -11.77
CA SER A 147 17.97 11.79 -11.61
C SER A 147 18.73 10.80 -10.72
N SER A 148 20.05 10.66 -10.96
CA SER A 148 20.91 9.86 -10.10
C SER A 148 21.45 10.71 -8.95
N ARG A 149 21.39 10.16 -7.72
CA ARG A 149 21.96 10.73 -6.49
C ARG A 149 23.28 10.06 -6.08
N GLY A 150 23.85 9.28 -6.99
CA GLY A 150 25.14 8.63 -6.81
C GLY A 150 25.05 7.24 -6.15
N PRO A 151 26.23 6.62 -5.91
CA PRO A 151 26.29 5.29 -5.31
C PRO A 151 25.83 5.31 -3.85
N ARG A 152 25.21 4.20 -3.42
CA ARG A 152 24.80 3.95 -2.03
C ARG A 152 24.99 2.47 -1.73
N SER A 153 25.73 2.15 -0.68
CA SER A 153 25.79 0.79 -0.16
C SER A 153 24.65 0.59 0.84
N LEU A 154 23.94 -0.52 0.72
CA LEU A 154 22.89 -0.95 1.63
C LEU A 154 23.27 -2.26 2.31
N ARG A 155 22.83 -2.42 3.56
CA ARG A 155 22.87 -3.71 4.24
C ARG A 155 21.45 -4.11 4.62
N ILE A 156 21.06 -5.34 4.23
CA ILE A 156 19.76 -5.93 4.53
C ILE A 156 20.02 -7.29 5.18
N GLY A 157 19.84 -7.38 6.49
CA GLY A 157 20.35 -8.52 7.25
C GLY A 157 21.85 -8.62 7.09
N ASP A 158 22.33 -9.80 6.69
CA ASP A 158 23.74 -10.06 6.43
C ASP A 158 24.19 -9.75 4.99
N ALA A 159 23.25 -9.50 4.08
CA ALA A 159 23.54 -9.19 2.69
C ALA A 159 23.92 -7.71 2.51
N ALA A 160 24.99 -7.47 1.74
CA ALA A 160 25.43 -6.14 1.33
C ALA A 160 25.14 -5.94 -0.16
N PHE A 161 24.64 -4.75 -0.52
CA PHE A 161 24.30 -4.37 -1.88
C PHE A 161 24.98 -3.06 -2.24
N ASP A 162 25.69 -3.03 -3.36
CA ASP A 162 26.19 -1.82 -3.97
C ASP A 162 25.16 -1.31 -4.96
N THR A 163 24.47 -0.24 -4.58
CA THR A 163 23.36 0.30 -5.35
C THR A 163 23.64 1.70 -5.88
N ARG A 164 22.85 2.12 -6.84
CA ARG A 164 22.72 3.52 -7.27
C ARG A 164 21.38 4.07 -6.77
N LEU A 165 21.45 5.17 -6.02
CA LEU A 165 20.22 5.87 -5.62
C LEU A 165 19.70 6.70 -6.79
N MET A 166 18.52 6.36 -7.25
CA MET A 166 17.74 7.12 -8.23
C MET A 166 16.63 7.86 -7.51
N GLN A 167 16.44 9.11 -7.86
CA GLN A 167 15.35 9.96 -7.38
C GLN A 167 14.44 10.32 -8.55
N GLU A 168 13.13 10.24 -8.31
CA GLU A 168 12.09 10.64 -9.24
C GLU A 168 11.23 11.69 -8.56
N ASP A 169 11.31 12.94 -9.05
CA ASP A 169 10.50 14.07 -8.59
C ASP A 169 9.35 14.26 -9.56
N CYS A 170 8.14 14.03 -9.10
CA CYS A 170 6.91 14.10 -9.87
C CYS A 170 6.05 15.28 -9.44
N GLY A 171 5.42 15.95 -10.39
CA GLY A 171 4.52 17.06 -10.11
C GLY A 171 3.42 17.24 -11.12
N ASN A 172 2.32 17.83 -10.65
CA ASN A 172 1.28 18.47 -11.43
C ASN A 172 0.86 19.76 -10.70
N PRO A 173 -0.11 20.57 -11.22
CA PRO A 173 -0.49 21.83 -10.57
C PRO A 173 -0.95 21.70 -9.11
N ASP A 174 -1.48 20.54 -8.72
CA ASP A 174 -2.13 20.34 -7.42
C ASP A 174 -1.26 19.57 -6.43
N GLN A 175 -0.28 18.80 -6.92
CA GLN A 175 0.45 17.85 -6.10
C GLN A 175 1.88 17.62 -6.57
N ASN A 176 2.80 17.50 -5.60
CA ASN A 176 4.17 17.07 -5.82
C ASN A 176 4.53 15.93 -4.88
N PHE A 177 5.36 15.01 -5.36
CA PHE A 177 5.92 13.93 -4.55
C PHE A 177 7.28 13.49 -5.08
N THR A 178 8.06 12.85 -4.22
CA THR A 178 9.38 12.30 -4.55
C THR A 178 9.40 10.80 -4.26
N ASN A 179 9.86 10.02 -5.23
CA ASN A 179 10.18 8.61 -5.07
C ASN A 179 11.69 8.41 -5.04
N LEU A 180 12.13 7.41 -4.30
CA LEU A 180 13.53 7.01 -4.19
C LEU A 180 13.66 5.52 -4.49
N TYR A 181 14.71 5.15 -5.25
CA TYR A 181 14.96 3.79 -5.67
C TYR A 181 16.45 3.46 -5.49
N TRP A 182 16.76 2.42 -4.73
CA TRP A 182 18.10 1.87 -4.62
C TRP A 182 18.21 0.72 -5.62
N VAL A 183 18.83 0.98 -6.74
CA VAL A 183 18.93 0.08 -7.89
C VAL A 183 20.28 -0.62 -7.88
N ASP A 184 20.30 -1.93 -8.02
CA ASP A 184 21.50 -2.69 -8.35
C ASP A 184 21.86 -2.39 -9.82
N PRO A 185 22.98 -1.72 -10.11
CA PRO A 185 23.31 -1.34 -11.49
C PRO A 185 23.69 -2.51 -12.40
N ALA A 186 23.95 -3.70 -11.83
CA ALA A 186 24.28 -4.88 -12.62
C ALA A 186 23.04 -5.59 -13.16
N SER A 187 21.97 -5.68 -12.34
CA SER A 187 20.72 -6.36 -12.72
C SER A 187 19.60 -5.40 -13.12
N GLY A 188 19.66 -4.15 -12.68
CA GLY A 188 18.55 -3.19 -12.76
C GLY A 188 17.47 -3.44 -11.71
N ASP A 189 17.70 -4.32 -10.74
CA ASP A 189 16.70 -4.62 -9.71
C ASP A 189 16.65 -3.53 -8.66
N ILE A 190 15.43 -3.20 -8.25
CA ILE A 190 15.17 -2.27 -7.15
C ILE A 190 15.21 -3.06 -5.84
N VAL A 191 16.30 -2.90 -5.08
CA VAL A 191 16.52 -3.61 -3.82
C VAL A 191 15.73 -2.99 -2.68
N GLN A 192 15.62 -1.67 -2.70
CA GLN A 192 14.85 -0.87 -1.76
C GLN A 192 14.23 0.32 -2.47
N SER A 193 13.08 0.75 -2.01
CA SER A 193 12.47 1.98 -2.53
C SER A 193 11.63 2.69 -1.47
N ARG A 194 11.35 3.96 -1.75
CA ARG A 194 10.35 4.79 -1.08
C ARG A 194 9.46 5.35 -2.16
N GLN A 195 8.18 4.95 -2.19
CA GLN A 195 7.30 5.24 -3.30
C GLN A 195 5.96 5.81 -2.83
N TRP A 196 5.52 6.87 -3.47
CA TRP A 196 4.26 7.54 -3.20
C TRP A 196 3.06 6.65 -3.59
N ALA A 197 2.17 6.40 -2.63
CA ALA A 197 0.99 5.57 -2.79
C ALA A 197 -0.33 6.37 -2.79
N GLY A 198 -0.26 7.69 -2.62
CA GLY A 198 -1.44 8.57 -2.60
C GLY A 198 -1.49 9.47 -1.37
N SER A 199 -2.37 10.47 -1.39
CA SER A 199 -2.46 11.48 -0.34
C SER A 199 -2.92 10.92 1.02
N PHE A 200 -3.64 9.80 1.01
CA PHE A 200 -4.15 9.17 2.22
C PHE A 200 -3.06 8.38 2.96
N ILE A 201 -2.29 7.56 2.22
CA ILE A 201 -1.28 6.66 2.78
C ILE A 201 0.08 7.34 2.89
N GLY A 202 0.35 8.28 1.98
CA GLY A 202 1.69 8.84 1.80
C GLY A 202 2.66 7.86 1.13
N PRO A 203 3.95 7.99 1.38
CA PRO A 203 4.95 7.09 0.82
C PRO A 203 5.00 5.75 1.57
N LEU A 204 5.20 4.68 0.80
CA LEU A 204 5.53 3.35 1.29
C LEU A 204 7.03 3.12 1.17
N ALA A 205 7.65 2.66 2.24
CA ALA A 205 9.02 2.14 2.24
C ALA A 205 8.96 0.64 1.91
N LEU A 206 9.61 0.23 0.84
CA LEU A 206 9.63 -1.15 0.36
C LEU A 206 11.06 -1.67 0.36
N ARG A 207 11.29 -2.89 0.85
CA ARG A 207 12.61 -3.51 0.89
C ARG A 207 12.52 -5.01 0.64
N MET A 208 13.24 -5.49 -0.36
CA MET A 208 13.36 -6.92 -0.63
C MET A 208 14.11 -7.60 0.52
N VAL A 209 13.61 -8.74 0.98
CA VAL A 209 14.31 -9.56 1.99
C VAL A 209 15.14 -10.60 1.24
N PRO A 210 16.48 -10.58 1.35
CA PRO A 210 17.32 -11.61 0.77
C PRO A 210 16.99 -12.98 1.35
N LYS A 211 17.12 -14.04 0.54
CA LYS A 211 17.06 -15.43 1.01
C LYS A 211 18.40 -15.85 1.59
#